data_35082bb9ad6816fb0d6798c966a01b60
#
_entry.id   35082bb9ad6816fb0d6798c966a01b60
#
_cell.length_a   1.000
_cell.length_b   1.000
_cell.length_c   1.000
_cell.angle_alpha   90.00
_cell.angle_beta   90.00
_cell.angle_gamma   90.00
#
_symmetry.space_group_name_H-M   'P 1'
#
loop_
_entity.id
_entity.type
_entity.pdbx_description
1 polymer ?
#
loop_
_entity_poly.entity_id
_entity_poly.type
_entity_poly.pdbx_seq_one_letter_code
_entity_poly.pdbx_strand_id
1 'polypeptide(L)'
;MTTTRVQVRLREVQPTVVRVIDVPACTTLPELHDLLQVALGWTDSHLHQFVIDDATYGVRDDDGWDDQDTQRDEAGVRLRELPARFQYLYDFGDCWNHDIEILGRGGEQPGCVYGEGPCPPEDCGGPHGYAHLRAVLTDPSHPEHDEMRTWAGELPDFDHATTDLLVRQTVGAVPGSVRLVLDLAAPREKLTPGGRLPRAFVREVQQHRPQWHWDSSGRPAAREDDLIPLVALHDLLRRVGLLRLTHGVLTPTRAASDDREIVRRLRSAFPPEEFTTMLTGVTLALLATKGPQRLAELAARAFPLLGHGWATSSGAPLTEADVRHAISRLSATLRGLDLIDADTGLWHAGPSARALLPNATALAHLWSAAPVPAHAH
;
A
#
# COMPACT_ATOMS: atom_id res chain seq x y z
N MET A 1 13.58 -15.44 -9.55
CA MET A 1 12.68 -14.54 -10.32
C MET A 1 13.55 -13.69 -11.23
N THR A 2 13.19 -13.46 -12.49
CA THR A 2 13.99 -12.58 -13.36
C THR A 2 13.62 -11.15 -13.08
N THR A 3 14.59 -10.29 -12.80
CA THR A 3 14.40 -8.87 -12.57
C THR A 3 14.94 -8.04 -13.74
N THR A 4 14.40 -6.84 -13.88
CA THR A 4 14.85 -5.80 -14.78
C THR A 4 15.33 -4.62 -13.95
N ARG A 5 16.49 -4.05 -14.28
CA ARG A 5 17.01 -2.87 -13.62
C ARG A 5 16.48 -1.62 -14.29
N VAL A 6 15.89 -0.74 -13.50
CA VAL A 6 15.31 0.52 -13.96
C VAL A 6 15.95 1.65 -13.18
N GLN A 7 16.38 2.67 -13.90
CA GLN A 7 16.79 3.94 -13.34
C GLN A 7 15.68 4.96 -13.53
N VAL A 8 15.37 5.71 -12.48
CA VAL A 8 14.54 6.91 -12.53
C VAL A 8 15.37 8.10 -12.12
N ARG A 9 15.29 9.19 -12.90
CA ARG A 9 15.94 10.45 -12.63
C ARG A 9 14.92 11.57 -12.70
N LEU A 10 14.76 12.30 -11.61
CA LEU A 10 13.93 13.50 -11.55
C LEU A 10 14.63 14.64 -12.29
N ARG A 11 13.90 15.30 -13.18
CA ARG A 11 14.42 16.38 -14.03
C ARG A 11 14.36 17.72 -13.30
N GLU A 12 15.28 18.61 -13.69
CA GLU A 12 15.25 20.04 -13.31
C GLU A 12 15.39 20.32 -11.80
N VAL A 13 15.86 19.36 -11.00
CA VAL A 13 16.10 19.54 -9.57
C VAL A 13 17.58 19.47 -9.20
N GLN A 14 17.93 20.19 -8.14
CA GLN A 14 19.25 20.14 -7.53
C GLN A 14 19.14 20.06 -6.01
N PRO A 15 19.90 19.16 -5.34
CA PRO A 15 20.82 18.16 -5.94
C PRO A 15 20.08 17.14 -6.81
N THR A 16 20.81 16.49 -7.70
CA THR A 16 20.25 15.45 -8.58
C THR A 16 19.56 14.37 -7.74
N VAL A 17 18.36 14.00 -8.13
CA VAL A 17 17.60 12.88 -7.53
C VAL A 17 17.58 11.71 -8.50
N VAL A 18 18.19 10.60 -8.10
CA VAL A 18 18.24 9.36 -8.88
C VAL A 18 17.87 8.20 -7.98
N ARG A 19 17.12 7.23 -8.52
CA ARG A 19 16.91 5.91 -7.92
C ARG A 19 17.16 4.84 -8.97
N VAL A 20 17.83 3.77 -8.57
CA VAL A 20 18.01 2.56 -9.39
C VAL A 20 17.39 1.41 -8.64
N ILE A 21 16.36 0.82 -9.24
CA ILE A 21 15.60 -0.26 -8.64
C ILE A 21 15.61 -1.50 -9.53
N ASP A 22 15.71 -2.67 -8.92
CA ASP A 22 15.48 -3.95 -9.57
C ASP A 22 14.02 -4.35 -9.35
N VAL A 23 13.28 -4.48 -10.44
CA VAL A 23 11.85 -4.81 -10.42
C VAL A 23 11.61 -6.12 -11.18
N PRO A 24 10.55 -6.87 -10.90
CA PRO A 24 10.24 -8.05 -11.70
C PRO A 24 10.12 -7.73 -13.18
N ALA A 25 10.68 -8.58 -14.05
CA ALA A 25 10.70 -8.35 -15.51
C ALA A 25 9.30 -8.25 -16.16
N CYS A 26 8.27 -8.72 -15.47
CA CYS A 26 6.88 -8.68 -15.93
C CYS A 26 6.06 -7.53 -15.28
N THR A 27 6.71 -6.59 -14.57
CA THR A 27 6.09 -5.40 -13.99
C THR A 27 5.27 -4.64 -15.03
N THR A 28 4.03 -4.31 -14.68
CA THR A 28 3.14 -3.46 -15.48
C THR A 28 3.40 -1.98 -15.18
N LEU A 29 2.86 -1.06 -15.98
CA LEU A 29 3.00 0.39 -15.73
C LEU A 29 2.38 0.81 -14.40
N PRO A 30 1.16 0.37 -13.99
CA PRO A 30 0.64 0.67 -12.66
C PRO A 30 1.54 0.17 -11.53
N GLU A 31 2.07 -1.05 -11.65
CA GLU A 31 3.01 -1.59 -10.66
C GLU A 31 4.34 -0.81 -10.64
N LEU A 32 4.80 -0.31 -11.80
CA LEU A 32 5.97 0.55 -11.88
C LEU A 32 5.70 1.90 -11.19
N HIS A 33 4.53 2.48 -11.40
CA HIS A 33 4.10 3.70 -10.71
C HIS A 33 4.16 3.52 -9.18
N ASP A 34 3.54 2.47 -8.63
CA ASP A 34 3.63 2.15 -7.20
C ASP A 34 5.08 2.09 -6.69
N LEU A 35 5.96 1.45 -7.47
CA LEU A 35 7.37 1.31 -7.13
C LEU A 35 8.14 2.62 -7.20
N LEU A 36 7.82 3.49 -8.16
CA LEU A 36 8.41 4.83 -8.29
C LEU A 36 7.97 5.73 -7.13
N GLN A 37 6.69 5.71 -6.76
CA GLN A 37 6.16 6.44 -5.62
C GLN A 37 6.93 6.09 -4.33
N VAL A 38 7.07 4.81 -4.06
CA VAL A 38 7.80 4.34 -2.88
C VAL A 38 9.30 4.65 -2.94
N ALA A 39 9.93 4.51 -4.10
CA ALA A 39 11.35 4.78 -4.27
C ALA A 39 11.69 6.27 -4.13
N LEU A 40 10.78 7.14 -4.51
CA LEU A 40 10.90 8.59 -4.38
C LEU A 40 10.43 9.10 -3.01
N GLY A 41 9.57 8.35 -2.32
CA GLY A 41 9.02 8.71 -1.01
C GLY A 41 7.75 9.56 -1.11
N TRP A 42 7.05 9.51 -2.25
CA TRP A 42 5.78 10.17 -2.48
C TRP A 42 4.58 9.32 -2.05
N THR A 43 3.40 9.95 -2.04
CA THR A 43 2.20 9.41 -1.39
C THR A 43 1.08 9.04 -2.36
N ASP A 44 1.33 9.19 -3.68
CA ASP A 44 0.34 8.96 -4.74
C ASP A 44 -0.94 9.80 -4.55
N SER A 45 -0.74 11.08 -4.19
CA SER A 45 -1.85 12.03 -3.97
C SER A 45 -2.31 12.71 -5.25
N HIS A 46 -1.58 12.54 -6.35
CA HIS A 46 -1.82 13.22 -7.63
C HIS A 46 -1.88 12.25 -8.80
N LEU A 47 -2.41 12.73 -9.91
CA LEU A 47 -2.47 11.97 -11.17
C LEU A 47 -1.07 11.82 -11.78
N HIS A 48 -0.92 10.76 -12.57
CA HIS A 48 0.31 10.49 -13.30
C HIS A 48 0.06 10.05 -14.74
N GLN A 49 1.10 10.10 -15.55
CA GLN A 49 1.13 9.49 -16.87
C GLN A 49 2.52 9.02 -17.27
N PHE A 50 2.59 8.02 -18.11
CA PHE A 50 3.81 7.63 -18.82
C PHE A 50 3.76 8.14 -20.25
N VAL A 51 4.89 8.66 -20.73
CA VAL A 51 5.06 9.10 -22.12
C VAL A 51 6.06 8.16 -22.78
N ILE A 52 5.57 7.36 -23.73
CA ILE A 52 6.33 6.30 -24.39
C ILE A 52 6.23 6.54 -25.89
N ASP A 53 7.37 6.84 -26.54
CA ASP A 53 7.39 7.37 -27.88
C ASP A 53 6.46 8.61 -28.03
N ASP A 54 5.45 8.54 -28.89
CA ASP A 54 4.48 9.62 -29.11
C ASP A 54 3.13 9.35 -28.43
N ALA A 55 3.06 8.38 -27.51
CA ALA A 55 1.82 7.98 -26.84
C ALA A 55 1.87 8.22 -25.34
N THR A 56 0.78 8.67 -24.76
CA THR A 56 0.58 8.80 -23.33
C THR A 56 -0.21 7.60 -22.78
N TYR A 57 0.19 7.12 -21.61
CA TYR A 57 -0.46 6.04 -20.88
C TYR A 57 -0.78 6.50 -19.46
N GLY A 58 -1.96 6.18 -18.97
CA GLY A 58 -2.38 6.53 -17.62
C GLY A 58 -3.68 5.85 -17.24
N VAL A 59 -4.20 6.18 -16.07
CA VAL A 59 -5.51 5.71 -15.60
C VAL A 59 -6.58 6.31 -16.50
N ARG A 60 -7.42 5.47 -17.07
CA ARG A 60 -8.53 5.93 -17.90
C ARG A 60 -9.70 6.31 -17.00
N ASP A 61 -10.08 7.57 -17.06
CA ASP A 61 -11.27 8.04 -16.36
C ASP A 61 -12.50 7.89 -17.26
N ASP A 62 -13.47 7.06 -16.84
CA ASP A 62 -14.70 6.81 -17.61
C ASP A 62 -15.68 8.00 -17.58
N ASP A 63 -15.41 9.05 -16.79
CA ASP A 63 -16.31 10.18 -16.55
C ASP A 63 -16.17 11.37 -17.54
N GLY A 64 -15.36 11.26 -18.57
CA GLY A 64 -15.52 12.04 -19.81
C GLY A 64 -15.11 13.53 -19.78
N TRP A 65 -14.18 13.94 -18.94
CA TRP A 65 -13.76 15.36 -18.83
C TRP A 65 -12.44 15.70 -19.54
N ASP A 66 -11.75 14.72 -20.11
CA ASP A 66 -10.49 14.99 -20.80
C ASP A 66 -10.56 14.53 -22.26
N ASP A 67 -9.69 15.09 -23.13
CA ASP A 67 -9.61 14.83 -24.58
C ASP A 67 -9.12 13.37 -24.81
N GLN A 68 -10.03 12.42 -24.54
CA GLN A 68 -9.83 10.98 -24.33
C GLN A 68 -9.30 10.22 -25.54
N ASP A 69 -9.16 10.88 -26.69
CA ASP A 69 -8.69 10.21 -27.93
C ASP A 69 -7.18 9.96 -27.94
N THR A 70 -6.40 10.53 -27.01
CA THR A 70 -4.93 10.44 -27.01
C THR A 70 -4.32 9.60 -25.89
N GLN A 71 -5.01 9.41 -24.75
CA GLN A 71 -4.48 8.63 -23.64
C GLN A 71 -4.86 7.14 -23.73
N ARG A 72 -3.87 6.26 -23.65
CA ARG A 72 -4.01 4.79 -23.65
C ARG A 72 -4.09 4.28 -22.20
N ASP A 73 -4.84 3.18 -22.03
CA ASP A 73 -4.89 2.47 -20.76
C ASP A 73 -3.53 1.83 -20.43
N GLU A 74 -3.00 2.13 -19.27
CA GLU A 74 -1.71 1.60 -18.76
C GLU A 74 -1.81 0.18 -18.19
N ALA A 75 -3.03 -0.29 -17.82
CA ALA A 75 -3.24 -1.50 -17.02
C ALA A 75 -2.64 -2.77 -17.61
N GLY A 76 -2.59 -2.87 -18.94
CA GLY A 76 -2.09 -4.05 -19.66
C GLY A 76 -0.63 -3.97 -20.10
N VAL A 77 -0.01 -2.80 -20.00
CA VAL A 77 1.32 -2.54 -20.58
C VAL A 77 2.41 -3.02 -19.64
N ARG A 78 3.36 -3.79 -20.16
CA ARG A 78 4.44 -4.38 -19.35
C ARG A 78 5.79 -3.80 -19.68
N LEU A 79 6.61 -3.63 -18.66
CA LEU A 79 7.95 -3.05 -18.77
C LEU A 79 8.81 -3.71 -19.88
N ARG A 80 8.72 -5.02 -20.06
CA ARG A 80 9.46 -5.76 -21.10
C ARG A 80 9.04 -5.43 -22.53
N GLU A 81 7.92 -4.75 -22.72
CA GLU A 81 7.33 -4.40 -24.02
C GLU A 81 7.68 -2.95 -24.40
N LEU A 82 8.37 -2.23 -23.49
CA LEU A 82 8.69 -0.84 -23.63
C LEU A 82 10.07 -0.60 -24.24
N PRO A 83 10.29 0.57 -24.86
CA PRO A 83 11.63 1.01 -25.26
C PRO A 83 12.52 1.19 -24.02
N ALA A 84 13.84 1.21 -24.26
CA ALA A 84 14.81 1.36 -23.16
C ALA A 84 14.68 2.68 -22.40
N ARG A 85 14.08 3.69 -23.01
CA ARG A 85 13.90 5.03 -22.42
C ARG A 85 12.49 5.53 -22.68
N PHE A 86 11.88 6.09 -21.64
CA PHE A 86 10.57 6.74 -21.68
C PHE A 86 10.48 7.73 -20.52
N GLN A 87 9.37 8.47 -20.44
CA GLN A 87 9.17 9.48 -19.42
C GLN A 87 8.02 9.08 -18.50
N TYR A 88 8.09 9.57 -17.27
CA TYR A 88 7.05 9.49 -16.28
C TYR A 88 6.79 10.89 -15.73
N LEU A 89 5.56 11.36 -15.83
CA LEU A 89 5.10 12.61 -15.26
C LEU A 89 4.19 12.29 -14.08
N TYR A 90 4.49 12.90 -12.96
CA TYR A 90 3.67 12.81 -11.75
C TYR A 90 3.28 14.24 -11.33
N ASP A 91 2.05 14.40 -10.87
CA ASP A 91 1.45 15.68 -10.49
C ASP A 91 1.46 16.69 -11.65
N PHE A 92 0.31 16.85 -12.30
CA PHE A 92 0.20 17.77 -13.45
C PHE A 92 0.27 19.24 -13.03
N GLY A 93 0.08 19.57 -11.73
CA GLY A 93 0.25 20.92 -11.17
C GLY A 93 1.72 21.26 -10.98
N ASP A 94 2.46 20.41 -10.26
CA ASP A 94 3.89 20.60 -9.98
C ASP A 94 4.79 20.12 -11.13
N CYS A 95 4.26 19.33 -12.06
CA CYS A 95 4.93 18.85 -13.27
C CYS A 95 6.24 18.09 -12.96
N TRP A 96 6.22 17.13 -12.05
CA TRP A 96 7.38 16.29 -11.75
C TRP A 96 7.72 15.34 -12.90
N ASN A 97 8.59 15.79 -13.79
CA ASN A 97 9.05 15.02 -14.94
C ASN A 97 10.23 14.13 -14.59
N HIS A 98 10.17 12.87 -14.99
CA HIS A 98 11.23 11.89 -14.79
C HIS A 98 11.67 11.25 -16.08
N ASP A 99 12.97 11.07 -16.23
CA ASP A 99 13.52 10.17 -17.23
C ASP A 99 13.63 8.76 -16.64
N ILE A 100 13.02 7.79 -17.32
CA ILE A 100 13.10 6.38 -16.98
C ILE A 100 14.02 5.69 -17.99
N GLU A 101 14.99 4.91 -17.49
CA GLU A 101 15.88 4.11 -18.32
C GLU A 101 15.93 2.66 -17.86
N ILE A 102 15.64 1.74 -18.77
CA ILE A 102 15.80 0.30 -18.55
C ILE A 102 17.25 -0.06 -18.80
N LEU A 103 17.99 -0.37 -17.73
CA LEU A 103 19.42 -0.69 -17.79
C LEU A 103 19.71 -2.15 -18.15
N GLY A 104 18.66 -2.97 -18.33
CA GLY A 104 18.76 -4.39 -18.66
C GLY A 104 18.45 -5.30 -17.50
N ARG A 105 19.12 -6.47 -17.44
CA ARG A 105 18.87 -7.47 -16.40
C ARG A 105 19.30 -6.96 -15.01
N GLY A 106 18.41 -7.08 -14.03
CA GLY A 106 18.65 -6.79 -12.63
C GLY A 106 19.31 -7.93 -11.85
N GLY A 107 19.39 -7.78 -10.54
CA GLY A 107 19.85 -8.77 -9.60
C GLY A 107 18.90 -9.97 -9.41
N GLU A 108 19.21 -10.84 -8.46
CA GLU A 108 18.39 -12.01 -8.18
C GLU A 108 17.08 -11.68 -7.47
N GLN A 109 17.07 -10.59 -6.72
CA GLN A 109 15.93 -10.13 -5.92
C GLN A 109 15.54 -8.70 -6.32
N PRO A 110 14.24 -8.36 -6.30
CA PRO A 110 13.79 -6.98 -6.39
C PRO A 110 14.32 -6.14 -5.23
N GLY A 111 14.49 -4.85 -5.43
CA GLY A 111 14.92 -3.93 -4.38
C GLY A 111 15.51 -2.64 -4.93
N CYS A 112 15.90 -1.73 -4.04
CA CYS A 112 16.64 -0.54 -4.41
C CYS A 112 18.14 -0.86 -4.45
N VAL A 113 18.78 -0.59 -5.59
CA VAL A 113 20.21 -0.88 -5.83
C VAL A 113 21.07 0.32 -5.52
N TYR A 114 20.56 1.52 -5.86
CA TYR A 114 21.27 2.77 -5.69
C TYR A 114 20.27 3.93 -5.63
N GLY A 115 20.67 5.00 -4.97
CA GLY A 115 19.96 6.27 -5.01
C GLY A 115 20.83 7.40 -4.49
N GLU A 116 20.48 8.61 -4.91
CA GLU A 116 21.10 9.86 -4.46
C GLU A 116 20.08 10.99 -4.45
N GLY A 117 20.35 11.99 -3.65
CA GLY A 117 19.60 13.22 -3.50
C GLY A 117 18.29 13.06 -2.70
N PRO A 118 17.99 14.06 -1.87
CA PRO A 118 16.69 14.16 -1.20
C PRO A 118 15.59 14.44 -2.22
N CYS A 119 14.52 13.65 -2.19
CA CYS A 119 13.38 13.88 -3.06
C CYS A 119 12.59 15.10 -2.58
N PRO A 120 12.06 15.95 -3.49
CA PRO A 120 11.16 17.03 -3.13
C PRO A 120 9.93 16.52 -2.36
N PRO A 121 9.43 17.27 -1.37
CA PRO A 121 8.10 17.00 -0.84
C PRO A 121 7.04 17.30 -1.90
N GLU A 122 5.91 16.62 -1.84
CA GLU A 122 4.75 16.91 -2.69
C GLU A 122 4.22 18.32 -2.38
N ASP A 123 3.52 18.93 -3.34
CA ASP A 123 2.89 20.25 -3.22
C ASP A 123 3.86 21.42 -2.94
N CYS A 124 5.15 21.27 -3.25
CA CYS A 124 6.12 22.35 -3.01
C CYS A 124 6.26 23.34 -4.18
N GLY A 125 5.46 23.21 -5.24
CA GLY A 125 5.45 24.12 -6.40
C GLY A 125 6.43 23.72 -7.49
N GLY A 126 6.65 22.43 -7.67
CA GLY A 126 7.49 21.85 -8.71
C GLY A 126 8.99 22.17 -8.56
N PRO A 127 9.80 22.00 -9.60
CA PRO A 127 11.26 22.22 -9.54
C PRO A 127 11.65 23.61 -9.04
N HIS A 128 10.89 24.64 -9.42
CA HIS A 128 11.14 26.03 -8.99
C HIS A 128 10.80 26.23 -7.50
N GLY A 129 9.65 25.72 -7.06
CA GLY A 129 9.24 25.76 -5.65
C GLY A 129 10.20 24.99 -4.76
N TYR A 130 10.66 23.82 -5.21
CA TYR A 130 11.69 23.07 -4.50
C TYR A 130 13.02 23.81 -4.38
N ALA A 131 13.47 24.46 -5.45
CA ALA A 131 14.68 25.28 -5.40
C ALA A 131 14.56 26.44 -4.42
N HIS A 132 13.38 27.11 -4.40
CA HIS A 132 13.07 28.16 -3.42
C HIS A 132 13.05 27.60 -1.99
N LEU A 133 12.29 26.52 -1.75
CA LEU A 133 12.22 25.86 -0.44
C LEU A 133 13.62 25.54 0.12
N ARG A 134 14.49 24.96 -0.69
CA ARG A 134 15.85 24.65 -0.28
C ARG A 134 16.67 25.90 0.06
N ALA A 135 16.55 26.95 -0.74
CA ALA A 135 17.22 28.23 -0.48
C ALA A 135 16.76 28.82 0.87
N VAL A 136 15.48 28.86 1.10
CA VAL A 136 14.87 29.36 2.35
C VAL A 136 15.33 28.52 3.58
N LEU A 137 15.28 27.19 3.48
CA LEU A 137 15.67 26.30 4.59
C LEU A 137 17.18 26.36 4.89
N THR A 138 18.00 26.79 3.92
CA THR A 138 19.45 26.93 4.11
C THR A 138 19.84 28.25 4.77
N ASP A 139 18.97 29.26 4.73
CA ASP A 139 19.21 30.60 5.33
C ASP A 139 18.29 30.83 6.54
N PRO A 140 18.77 30.62 7.78
CA PRO A 140 17.96 30.88 8.99
C PRO A 140 17.52 32.36 9.16
N SER A 141 18.09 33.28 8.40
CA SER A 141 17.72 34.70 8.42
C SER A 141 16.63 35.07 7.41
N HIS A 142 16.24 34.11 6.55
CA HIS A 142 15.23 34.34 5.55
C HIS A 142 13.84 34.58 6.20
N PRO A 143 13.07 35.58 5.77
CA PRO A 143 11.77 35.92 6.39
C PRO A 143 10.78 34.73 6.46
N GLU A 144 10.83 33.84 5.49
CA GLU A 144 9.94 32.67 5.38
C GLU A 144 10.54 31.39 6.00
N HIS A 145 11.73 31.46 6.63
CA HIS A 145 12.44 30.27 7.12
C HIS A 145 11.62 29.46 8.11
N ASP A 146 11.04 30.10 9.13
CA ASP A 146 10.29 29.41 10.18
C ASP A 146 8.98 28.80 9.66
N GLU A 147 8.32 29.50 8.70
CA GLU A 147 7.11 29.02 8.05
C GLU A 147 7.41 27.78 7.21
N MET A 148 8.38 27.87 6.30
CA MET A 148 8.78 26.77 5.41
C MET A 148 9.33 25.57 6.18
N ARG A 149 10.07 25.82 7.27
CA ARG A 149 10.54 24.75 8.15
C ARG A 149 9.40 24.06 8.90
N THR A 150 8.37 24.80 9.29
CA THR A 150 7.18 24.24 9.93
C THR A 150 6.37 23.41 8.94
N TRP A 151 6.28 23.86 7.68
CA TRP A 151 5.54 23.17 6.63
C TRP A 151 6.26 21.92 6.12
N ALA A 152 7.52 22.03 5.70
CA ALA A 152 8.27 20.94 5.07
C ALA A 152 8.97 20.01 6.08
N GLY A 153 9.18 20.46 7.31
CA GLY A 153 10.05 19.77 8.24
C GLY A 153 11.52 19.78 7.82
N GLU A 154 12.24 18.74 8.19
CA GLU A 154 13.58 18.48 7.67
C GLU A 154 13.45 17.68 6.36
N LEU A 155 14.16 18.13 5.32
CA LEU A 155 14.25 17.35 4.08
C LEU A 155 15.26 16.21 4.30
N PRO A 156 14.79 14.96 4.43
CA PRO A 156 15.71 13.86 4.73
C PRO A 156 16.57 13.56 3.52
N ASP A 157 17.83 13.23 3.77
CA ASP A 157 18.70 12.63 2.76
C ASP A 157 18.15 11.26 2.34
N PHE A 158 18.64 10.79 1.17
CA PHE A 158 18.26 9.47 0.69
C PHE A 158 18.72 8.37 1.65
N ASP A 159 17.77 7.59 2.14
CA ASP A 159 18.02 6.39 2.96
C ASP A 159 17.85 5.12 2.10
N HIS A 160 19.00 4.56 1.68
CA HIS A 160 19.03 3.34 0.88
C HIS A 160 18.36 2.14 1.59
N ALA A 161 18.64 1.94 2.88
CA ALA A 161 18.16 0.75 3.59
C ALA A 161 16.63 0.77 3.70
N THR A 162 16.05 1.92 4.05
CA THR A 162 14.61 2.12 4.10
C THR A 162 14.00 1.97 2.72
N THR A 163 14.56 2.61 1.69
CA THR A 163 14.03 2.53 0.32
C THR A 163 14.08 1.11 -0.22
N ASP A 164 15.17 0.36 -0.01
CA ASP A 164 15.29 -1.04 -0.43
C ASP A 164 14.22 -1.91 0.23
N LEU A 165 14.05 -1.76 1.53
CA LEU A 165 12.99 -2.47 2.27
C LEU A 165 11.60 -2.17 1.70
N LEU A 166 11.31 -0.89 1.42
CA LEU A 166 10.02 -0.45 0.92
C LEU A 166 9.75 -0.98 -0.50
N VAL A 167 10.73 -0.90 -1.40
CA VAL A 167 10.64 -1.44 -2.77
C VAL A 167 10.38 -2.94 -2.73
N ARG A 168 11.11 -3.70 -1.89
CA ARG A 168 10.89 -5.15 -1.71
C ARG A 168 9.48 -5.47 -1.23
N GLN A 169 8.98 -4.71 -0.27
CA GLN A 169 7.63 -4.89 0.26
C GLN A 169 6.55 -4.53 -0.78
N THR A 170 6.78 -3.51 -1.61
CA THR A 170 5.84 -3.05 -2.64
C THR A 170 5.76 -4.03 -3.82
N VAL A 171 6.86 -4.66 -4.21
CA VAL A 171 6.86 -5.73 -5.24
C VAL A 171 5.85 -6.84 -4.91
N GLY A 172 5.47 -6.94 -3.67
CA GLY A 172 4.38 -7.80 -3.23
C GLY A 172 4.87 -9.20 -2.86
N ALA A 173 5.24 -9.38 -1.61
CA ALA A 173 5.18 -10.69 -1.04
C ALA A 173 3.71 -11.04 -0.79
N VAL A 174 3.28 -12.19 -1.25
CA VAL A 174 1.99 -12.75 -0.83
C VAL A 174 2.01 -12.85 0.70
N PRO A 175 0.98 -12.33 1.40
CA PRO A 175 0.93 -12.46 2.86
C PRO A 175 1.16 -13.90 3.29
N GLY A 176 2.00 -14.09 4.30
CA GLY A 176 2.34 -15.44 4.77
C GLY A 176 1.13 -16.25 5.21
N SER A 177 0.12 -15.58 5.74
CA SER A 177 -1.18 -16.19 6.07
C SER A 177 -1.96 -16.67 4.84
N VAL A 178 -1.94 -15.88 3.77
CA VAL A 178 -2.60 -16.24 2.50
C VAL A 178 -1.89 -17.45 1.89
N ARG A 179 -0.56 -17.43 1.83
CA ARG A 179 0.22 -18.56 1.33
C ARG A 179 -0.08 -19.83 2.12
N LEU A 180 -0.04 -19.74 3.46
CA LEU A 180 -0.36 -20.87 4.35
C LEU A 180 -1.72 -21.48 4.03
N VAL A 181 -2.77 -20.67 3.90
CA VAL A 181 -4.13 -21.17 3.63
C VAL A 181 -4.23 -21.77 2.22
N LEU A 182 -3.59 -21.17 1.21
CA LEU A 182 -3.57 -21.71 -0.16
C LEU A 182 -2.82 -23.04 -0.22
N ASP A 183 -1.67 -23.16 0.43
CA ASP A 183 -0.85 -24.39 0.44
C ASP A 183 -1.58 -25.52 1.17
N LEU A 184 -2.21 -25.24 2.31
CA LEU A 184 -3.03 -26.22 3.03
C LEU A 184 -4.27 -26.67 2.24
N ALA A 185 -4.83 -25.80 1.39
CA ALA A 185 -5.97 -26.13 0.52
C ALA A 185 -5.56 -26.85 -0.78
N ALA A 186 -4.26 -26.84 -1.17
CA ALA A 186 -3.78 -27.43 -2.42
C ALA A 186 -4.08 -28.93 -2.58
N PRO A 187 -4.04 -29.77 -1.51
CA PRO A 187 -4.44 -31.18 -1.59
C PRO A 187 -5.93 -31.45 -1.85
N ARG A 188 -6.75 -30.43 -2.08
CA ARG A 188 -8.22 -30.51 -2.23
C ARG A 188 -8.91 -30.78 -0.89
N GLU A 189 -9.10 -29.72 -0.13
CA GLU A 189 -9.63 -29.80 1.23
C GLU A 189 -11.16 -30.00 1.22
N LYS A 190 -11.64 -31.06 1.88
CA LYS A 190 -13.08 -31.31 2.02
C LYS A 190 -13.63 -30.53 3.21
N LEU A 191 -14.58 -29.67 2.95
CA LEU A 191 -15.28 -28.93 4.01
C LEU A 191 -16.20 -29.82 4.81
N THR A 192 -16.47 -29.42 6.04
CA THR A 192 -17.49 -30.06 6.88
C THR A 192 -18.88 -29.91 6.25
N PRO A 193 -19.89 -30.71 6.66
CA PRO A 193 -21.26 -30.53 6.15
C PRO A 193 -21.83 -29.12 6.32
N GLY A 194 -21.34 -28.36 7.31
CA GLY A 194 -21.69 -26.94 7.52
C GLY A 194 -20.89 -25.95 6.69
N GLY A 195 -20.07 -26.41 5.73
CA GLY A 195 -19.28 -25.54 4.83
C GLY A 195 -18.05 -24.89 5.49
N ARG A 196 -17.61 -25.39 6.64
CA ARG A 196 -16.46 -24.89 7.40
C ARG A 196 -15.21 -25.74 7.15
N LEU A 197 -14.05 -25.15 7.37
CA LEU A 197 -12.77 -25.87 7.33
C LEU A 197 -12.71 -26.97 8.41
N PRO A 198 -12.15 -28.15 8.11
CA PRO A 198 -12.10 -29.25 9.06
C PRO A 198 -11.08 -28.96 10.18
N ARG A 199 -11.27 -29.66 11.30
CA ARG A 199 -10.45 -29.47 12.51
C ARG A 199 -8.96 -29.60 12.27
N ALA A 200 -8.53 -30.52 11.41
CA ALA A 200 -7.12 -30.73 11.11
C ALA A 200 -6.51 -29.46 10.48
N PHE A 201 -7.20 -28.89 9.49
CA PHE A 201 -6.81 -27.62 8.84
C PHE A 201 -6.71 -26.48 9.85
N VAL A 202 -7.74 -26.31 10.68
CA VAL A 202 -7.79 -25.24 11.69
C VAL A 202 -6.64 -25.36 12.69
N ARG A 203 -6.30 -26.55 13.11
CA ARG A 203 -5.16 -26.79 14.02
C ARG A 203 -3.81 -26.50 13.38
N GLU A 204 -3.66 -26.86 12.12
CA GLU A 204 -2.43 -26.54 11.37
C GLU A 204 -2.25 -25.03 11.25
N VAL A 205 -3.31 -24.29 10.91
CA VAL A 205 -3.26 -22.82 10.92
C VAL A 205 -2.94 -22.28 12.31
N GLN A 206 -3.53 -22.82 13.38
CA GLN A 206 -3.24 -22.37 14.75
C GLN A 206 -1.76 -22.57 15.13
N GLN A 207 -1.11 -23.65 14.68
CA GLN A 207 0.31 -23.86 14.95
C GLN A 207 1.19 -22.75 14.35
N HIS A 208 0.84 -22.26 13.18
CA HIS A 208 1.56 -21.17 12.48
C HIS A 208 1.11 -19.78 12.90
N ARG A 209 -0.12 -19.64 13.42
CA ARG A 209 -0.76 -18.36 13.83
C ARG A 209 -1.44 -18.51 15.19
N PRO A 210 -0.71 -18.82 16.27
CA PRO A 210 -1.29 -19.04 17.60
C PRO A 210 -2.04 -17.80 18.11
N GLN A 211 -1.59 -16.59 17.74
CA GLN A 211 -2.20 -15.31 18.10
C GLN A 211 -3.59 -15.09 17.47
N TRP A 212 -4.02 -15.93 16.54
CA TRP A 212 -5.37 -15.82 15.94
C TRP A 212 -6.45 -16.45 16.81
N HIS A 213 -6.05 -17.29 17.76
CA HIS A 213 -7.00 -17.93 18.67
C HIS A 213 -7.54 -16.89 19.67
N TRP A 214 -8.86 -16.85 19.81
CA TRP A 214 -9.49 -15.90 20.73
C TRP A 214 -9.29 -16.26 22.21
N ASP A 215 -9.04 -17.53 22.49
CA ASP A 215 -8.83 -18.06 23.84
C ASP A 215 -7.33 -18.25 24.11
N SER A 216 -6.80 -17.45 25.03
CA SER A 216 -5.39 -17.55 25.48
C SER A 216 -5.12 -18.73 26.41
N SER A 217 -6.10 -19.61 26.68
CA SER A 217 -5.95 -20.77 27.57
C SER A 217 -5.01 -21.87 27.03
N GLY A 218 -4.51 -21.71 25.81
CA GLY A 218 -3.66 -22.72 25.16
C GLY A 218 -4.39 -23.95 24.66
N ARG A 219 -5.73 -23.95 24.68
CA ARG A 219 -6.53 -25.05 24.13
C ARG A 219 -6.40 -25.13 22.63
N PRO A 220 -6.28 -26.33 22.04
CA PRO A 220 -6.28 -26.47 20.59
C PRO A 220 -7.62 -26.02 19.99
N ALA A 221 -7.55 -25.21 18.93
CA ALA A 221 -8.72 -24.82 18.17
C ALA A 221 -9.45 -26.06 17.61
N ALA A 222 -10.77 -26.07 17.72
CA ALA A 222 -11.61 -27.17 17.28
C ALA A 222 -12.46 -26.82 16.06
N ARG A 223 -12.72 -25.54 15.88
CA ARG A 223 -13.61 -24.99 14.83
C ARG A 223 -12.92 -23.80 14.17
N GLU A 224 -13.30 -23.53 12.94
CA GLU A 224 -12.85 -22.36 12.21
C GLU A 224 -13.16 -21.05 12.96
N ASP A 225 -14.33 -21.00 13.61
CA ASP A 225 -14.76 -19.84 14.41
C ASP A 225 -13.90 -19.59 15.66
N ASP A 226 -13.03 -20.53 16.05
CA ASP A 226 -12.05 -20.31 17.11
C ASP A 226 -10.88 -19.41 16.63
N LEU A 227 -10.73 -19.28 15.31
CA LEU A 227 -9.72 -18.44 14.64
C LEU A 227 -10.43 -17.38 13.76
N ILE A 228 -10.94 -16.32 14.35
CA ILE A 228 -11.73 -15.31 13.62
C ILE A 228 -11.00 -14.75 12.38
N PRO A 229 -9.67 -14.47 12.40
CA PRO A 229 -8.96 -14.06 11.21
C PRO A 229 -8.97 -15.13 10.09
N LEU A 230 -8.99 -16.42 10.42
CA LEU A 230 -9.10 -17.49 9.44
C LEU A 230 -10.46 -17.49 8.73
N VAL A 231 -11.54 -17.27 9.47
CA VAL A 231 -12.89 -17.14 8.88
C VAL A 231 -12.92 -16.01 7.87
N ALA A 232 -12.43 -14.82 8.25
CA ALA A 232 -12.41 -13.67 7.38
C ALA A 232 -11.53 -13.90 6.14
N LEU A 233 -10.34 -14.53 6.32
CA LEU A 233 -9.44 -14.84 5.23
C LEU A 233 -10.03 -15.89 4.27
N HIS A 234 -10.61 -16.95 4.77
CA HIS A 234 -11.28 -17.98 3.96
C HIS A 234 -12.37 -17.36 3.07
N ASP A 235 -13.25 -16.54 3.66
CA ASP A 235 -14.29 -15.86 2.91
C ASP A 235 -13.74 -14.88 1.87
N LEU A 236 -12.69 -14.13 2.22
CA LEU A 236 -12.02 -13.22 1.31
C LEU A 236 -11.40 -13.96 0.11
N LEU A 237 -10.61 -15.02 0.36
CA LEU A 237 -9.94 -15.78 -0.71
C LEU A 237 -10.93 -16.41 -1.69
N ARG A 238 -12.11 -16.79 -1.21
CA ARG A 238 -13.21 -17.26 -2.07
C ARG A 238 -13.81 -16.11 -2.88
N ARG A 239 -14.06 -14.98 -2.26
CA ARG A 239 -14.66 -13.79 -2.91
C ARG A 239 -13.76 -13.26 -4.02
N VAL A 240 -12.45 -13.17 -3.79
CA VAL A 240 -11.49 -12.71 -4.82
C VAL A 240 -11.09 -13.81 -5.80
N GLY A 241 -11.69 -15.01 -5.70
CA GLY A 241 -11.48 -16.10 -6.65
C GLY A 241 -10.10 -16.77 -6.57
N LEU A 242 -9.42 -16.71 -5.43
CA LEU A 242 -8.19 -17.48 -5.16
C LEU A 242 -8.48 -18.90 -4.69
N LEU A 243 -9.60 -19.08 -3.98
CA LEU A 243 -10.14 -20.39 -3.61
C LEU A 243 -11.49 -20.62 -4.30
N ARG A 244 -11.73 -21.85 -4.73
CA ARG A 244 -12.99 -22.29 -5.32
C ARG A 244 -13.57 -23.47 -4.56
N LEU A 245 -14.86 -23.38 -4.25
CA LEU A 245 -15.62 -24.47 -3.64
C LEU A 245 -16.42 -25.20 -4.71
N THR A 246 -16.20 -26.51 -4.87
CA THR A 246 -16.94 -27.34 -5.83
C THR A 246 -17.32 -28.64 -5.14
N HIS A 247 -18.62 -28.92 -5.06
CA HIS A 247 -19.18 -30.13 -4.41
C HIS A 247 -18.61 -30.38 -2.98
N GLY A 248 -18.49 -29.31 -2.18
CA GLY A 248 -17.98 -29.40 -0.82
C GLY A 248 -16.45 -29.57 -0.70
N VAL A 249 -15.73 -29.46 -1.82
CA VAL A 249 -14.26 -29.50 -1.86
C VAL A 249 -13.70 -28.13 -2.19
N LEU A 250 -12.84 -27.63 -1.33
CA LEU A 250 -12.12 -26.37 -1.47
C LEU A 250 -10.80 -26.63 -2.22
N THR A 251 -10.51 -25.82 -3.22
CA THR A 251 -9.26 -25.92 -4.01
C THR A 251 -8.75 -24.55 -4.37
N PRO A 252 -7.42 -24.32 -4.38
CA PRO A 252 -6.85 -23.14 -5.02
C PRO A 252 -7.22 -23.08 -6.50
N THR A 253 -7.44 -21.89 -7.01
CA THR A 253 -7.65 -21.66 -8.44
C THR A 253 -6.31 -21.55 -9.16
N ARG A 254 -6.32 -21.53 -10.51
CA ARG A 254 -5.10 -21.28 -11.29
C ARG A 254 -4.44 -19.94 -10.93
N ALA A 255 -5.22 -18.93 -10.54
CA ALA A 255 -4.70 -17.64 -10.09
C ALA A 255 -3.82 -17.75 -8.84
N ALA A 256 -4.05 -18.73 -7.98
CA ALA A 256 -3.28 -18.95 -6.76
C ALA A 256 -1.86 -19.53 -6.99
N SER A 257 -1.50 -19.87 -8.23
CA SER A 257 -0.15 -20.31 -8.59
C SER A 257 0.78 -19.16 -9.04
N ASP A 258 0.26 -17.94 -9.16
CA ASP A 258 1.01 -16.75 -9.54
C ASP A 258 0.92 -15.71 -8.41
N ASP A 259 2.04 -15.38 -7.78
CA ASP A 259 2.13 -14.47 -6.64
C ASP A 259 1.59 -13.07 -6.95
N ARG A 260 1.81 -12.59 -8.18
CA ARG A 260 1.30 -11.29 -8.63
C ARG A 260 -0.20 -11.30 -8.78
N GLU A 261 -0.73 -12.35 -9.40
CA GLU A 261 -2.16 -12.48 -9.54
C GLU A 261 -2.85 -12.63 -8.17
N ILE A 262 -2.18 -13.27 -7.20
CA ILE A 262 -2.66 -13.29 -5.82
C ILE A 262 -2.73 -11.86 -5.27
N VAL A 263 -1.64 -11.10 -5.32
CA VAL A 263 -1.58 -9.72 -4.79
C VAL A 263 -2.59 -8.82 -5.50
N ARG A 264 -2.64 -8.86 -6.83
CA ARG A 264 -3.62 -8.10 -7.63
C ARG A 264 -5.06 -8.36 -7.20
N ARG A 265 -5.43 -9.62 -7.00
CA ARG A 265 -6.77 -9.98 -6.54
C ARG A 265 -7.04 -9.58 -5.09
N LEU A 266 -6.03 -9.63 -4.22
CA LEU A 266 -6.18 -9.15 -2.85
C LEU A 266 -6.37 -7.63 -2.83
N ARG A 267 -5.62 -6.87 -3.64
CA ARG A 267 -5.79 -5.41 -3.79
C ARG A 267 -7.18 -5.05 -4.30
N SER A 268 -7.76 -5.81 -5.23
CA SER A 268 -9.12 -5.55 -5.71
C SER A 268 -10.22 -5.72 -4.64
N ALA A 269 -9.89 -6.24 -3.47
CA ALA A 269 -10.81 -6.25 -2.33
C ALA A 269 -10.82 -4.93 -1.55
N PHE A 270 -9.98 -3.97 -1.95
CA PHE A 270 -9.86 -2.65 -1.34
C PHE A 270 -10.02 -1.55 -2.41
N PRO A 271 -11.23 -1.36 -2.96
CA PRO A 271 -11.50 -0.30 -3.94
C PRO A 271 -11.25 1.08 -3.30
N PRO A 272 -10.54 1.99 -3.99
CA PRO A 272 -10.12 3.28 -3.39
C PRO A 272 -11.29 4.15 -2.92
N GLU A 273 -12.43 4.06 -3.59
CA GLU A 273 -13.64 4.83 -3.32
C GLU A 273 -14.40 4.36 -2.07
N GLU A 274 -14.07 3.21 -1.50
CA GLU A 274 -14.79 2.68 -0.35
C GLU A 274 -14.26 3.23 0.98
N PHE A 275 -15.18 3.58 1.88
CA PHE A 275 -14.87 4.00 3.25
C PHE A 275 -13.96 3.00 3.99
N THR A 276 -14.19 1.72 3.80
CA THR A 276 -13.41 0.65 4.43
C THR A 276 -11.95 0.64 3.97
N THR A 277 -11.69 0.99 2.70
CA THR A 277 -10.34 1.13 2.14
C THR A 277 -9.65 2.35 2.72
N MET A 278 -10.31 3.51 2.69
CA MET A 278 -9.79 4.74 3.29
C MET A 278 -9.48 4.52 4.79
N LEU A 279 -10.41 3.96 5.54
CA LEU A 279 -10.22 3.67 6.97
C LEU A 279 -9.06 2.70 7.21
N THR A 280 -8.91 1.69 6.35
CA THR A 280 -7.78 0.76 6.42
C THR A 280 -6.46 1.50 6.18
N GLY A 281 -6.38 2.34 5.15
CA GLY A 281 -5.22 3.17 4.84
C GLY A 281 -4.82 4.05 6.01
N VAL A 282 -5.77 4.82 6.55
CA VAL A 282 -5.56 5.68 7.74
C VAL A 282 -5.06 4.87 8.94
N THR A 283 -5.69 3.71 9.20
CA THR A 283 -5.32 2.84 10.31
C THR A 283 -3.87 2.35 10.18
N LEU A 284 -3.48 1.85 9.02
CA LEU A 284 -2.14 1.35 8.77
C LEU A 284 -1.10 2.47 8.81
N ALA A 285 -1.42 3.64 8.28
CA ALA A 285 -0.58 4.81 8.31
C ALA A 285 -0.28 5.26 9.76
N LEU A 286 -1.30 5.35 10.60
CA LEU A 286 -1.15 5.69 12.01
C LEU A 286 -0.30 4.67 12.77
N LEU A 287 -0.50 3.38 12.52
CA LEU A 287 0.30 2.32 13.15
C LEU A 287 1.76 2.35 12.69
N ALA A 288 2.01 2.69 11.43
CA ALA A 288 3.35 2.79 10.89
C ALA A 288 4.14 4.00 11.45
N THR A 289 3.47 5.14 11.65
CA THR A 289 4.15 6.39 12.07
C THR A 289 4.14 6.64 13.57
N LYS A 290 3.06 6.29 14.25
CA LYS A 290 2.91 6.54 15.67
C LYS A 290 3.23 5.31 16.54
N GLY A 291 3.56 4.19 15.88
CA GLY A 291 3.83 2.91 16.52
C GLY A 291 2.57 2.22 17.06
N PRO A 292 2.75 1.24 17.95
CA PRO A 292 1.64 0.45 18.50
C PRO A 292 0.65 1.32 19.27
N GLN A 293 -0.66 1.08 19.05
CA GLN A 293 -1.73 1.86 19.67
C GLN A 293 -2.88 0.98 20.15
N ARG A 294 -3.60 1.45 21.15
CA ARG A 294 -4.90 0.86 21.54
C ARG A 294 -5.98 1.26 20.55
N LEU A 295 -6.99 0.41 20.38
CA LEU A 295 -8.10 0.67 19.46
C LEU A 295 -8.79 2.03 19.70
N ALA A 296 -8.94 2.44 20.94
CA ALA A 296 -9.56 3.74 21.27
C ALA A 296 -8.67 4.92 20.82
N GLU A 297 -7.36 4.84 21.05
CA GLU A 297 -6.40 5.86 20.61
C GLU A 297 -6.32 5.95 19.09
N LEU A 298 -6.33 4.77 18.44
CA LEU A 298 -6.33 4.67 16.98
C LEU A 298 -7.59 5.31 16.38
N ALA A 299 -8.77 5.05 16.95
CA ALA A 299 -10.02 5.64 16.51
C ALA A 299 -10.05 7.17 16.70
N ALA A 300 -9.61 7.65 17.87
CA ALA A 300 -9.53 9.08 18.17
C ALA A 300 -8.60 9.84 17.19
N ARG A 301 -7.50 9.21 16.77
CA ARG A 301 -6.56 9.78 15.80
C ARG A 301 -7.05 9.66 14.35
N ALA A 302 -7.74 8.57 14.01
CA ALA A 302 -8.26 8.34 12.67
C ALA A 302 -9.46 9.24 12.35
N PHE A 303 -10.32 9.48 13.33
CA PHE A 303 -11.56 10.23 13.12
C PHE A 303 -11.38 11.60 12.45
N PRO A 304 -10.50 12.50 12.93
CA PRO A 304 -10.29 13.80 12.28
C PRO A 304 -9.66 13.69 10.87
N LEU A 305 -8.96 12.61 10.57
CA LEU A 305 -8.27 12.39 9.30
C LEU A 305 -9.19 11.88 8.19
N LEU A 306 -10.35 11.30 8.56
CA LEU A 306 -11.32 10.79 7.58
C LEU A 306 -12.12 11.91 6.88
N GLY A 307 -11.96 13.16 7.33
CA GLY A 307 -12.63 14.32 6.74
C GLY A 307 -14.16 14.31 6.90
N HIS A 308 -14.83 15.28 6.26
CA HIS A 308 -16.28 15.47 6.37
C HIS A 308 -17.09 14.79 5.25
N GLY A 309 -16.45 13.96 4.42
CA GLY A 309 -17.07 13.34 3.24
C GLY A 309 -17.91 12.08 3.53
N TRP A 310 -17.86 11.56 4.76
CA TRP A 310 -18.49 10.29 5.10
C TRP A 310 -19.63 10.42 6.10
N ALA A 311 -20.67 9.62 5.88
CA ALA A 311 -21.84 9.56 6.75
C ALA A 311 -22.19 8.10 7.07
N THR A 312 -22.96 7.90 8.13
CA THR A 312 -23.54 6.60 8.46
C THR A 312 -24.58 6.20 7.41
N SER A 313 -24.99 4.92 7.40
CA SER A 313 -26.04 4.45 6.50
C SER A 313 -27.40 5.17 6.68
N SER A 314 -27.61 5.85 7.82
CA SER A 314 -28.76 6.68 8.10
C SER A 314 -28.61 8.14 7.64
N GLY A 315 -27.46 8.50 7.04
CA GLY A 315 -27.13 9.86 6.62
C GLY A 315 -26.63 10.78 7.74
N ALA A 316 -26.47 10.28 8.96
CA ALA A 316 -25.92 11.07 10.07
C ALA A 316 -24.38 11.22 9.92
N PRO A 317 -23.78 12.33 10.38
CA PRO A 317 -22.33 12.47 10.44
C PRO A 317 -21.69 11.33 11.24
N LEU A 318 -20.49 10.89 10.80
CA LEU A 318 -19.73 9.90 11.56
C LEU A 318 -19.31 10.46 12.92
N THR A 319 -19.26 9.57 13.89
CA THR A 319 -18.68 9.83 15.21
C THR A 319 -17.40 9.02 15.42
N GLU A 320 -16.57 9.39 16.40
CA GLU A 320 -15.40 8.59 16.79
C GLU A 320 -15.82 7.14 17.19
N ALA A 321 -17.00 6.98 17.81
CA ALA A 321 -17.52 5.67 18.16
C ALA A 321 -17.83 4.80 16.94
N ASP A 322 -18.35 5.39 15.85
CA ASP A 322 -18.58 4.71 14.59
C ASP A 322 -17.28 4.28 13.95
N VAL A 323 -16.26 5.17 13.92
CA VAL A 323 -14.91 4.85 13.43
C VAL A 323 -14.30 3.71 14.22
N ARG A 324 -14.37 3.77 15.56
CA ARG A 324 -13.87 2.70 16.44
C ARG A 324 -14.56 1.37 16.14
N HIS A 325 -15.89 1.38 15.97
CA HIS A 325 -16.66 0.19 15.63
C HIS A 325 -16.24 -0.35 14.25
N ALA A 326 -16.08 0.51 13.26
CA ALA A 326 -15.66 0.13 11.92
C ALA A 326 -14.25 -0.49 11.91
N ILE A 327 -13.26 0.12 12.59
CA ILE A 327 -11.92 -0.46 12.73
C ILE A 327 -11.98 -1.84 13.40
N SER A 328 -12.77 -1.96 14.48
CA SER A 328 -12.97 -3.25 15.17
C SER A 328 -13.52 -4.33 14.24
N ARG A 329 -14.48 -3.99 13.38
CA ARG A 329 -15.06 -4.93 12.41
C ARG A 329 -14.07 -5.37 11.33
N LEU A 330 -13.18 -4.49 10.92
CA LEU A 330 -12.14 -4.79 9.93
C LEU A 330 -11.02 -5.67 10.50
N SER A 331 -10.86 -5.71 11.83
CA SER A 331 -9.72 -6.36 12.49
C SER A 331 -9.48 -7.80 12.05
N ALA A 332 -10.54 -8.58 11.88
CA ALA A 332 -10.42 -9.98 11.46
C ALA A 332 -9.80 -10.10 10.06
N THR A 333 -10.27 -9.30 9.11
CA THR A 333 -9.74 -9.27 7.74
C THR A 333 -8.30 -8.77 7.72
N LEU A 334 -8.01 -7.67 8.43
CA LEU A 334 -6.67 -7.09 8.46
C LEU A 334 -5.64 -8.03 9.10
N ARG A 335 -6.02 -8.73 10.18
CA ARG A 335 -5.18 -9.77 10.79
C ARG A 335 -5.03 -10.99 9.88
N GLY A 336 -6.13 -11.39 9.22
CA GLY A 336 -6.13 -12.49 8.25
C GLY A 336 -5.20 -12.25 7.07
N LEU A 337 -4.95 -11.00 6.70
CA LEU A 337 -4.05 -10.58 5.62
C LEU A 337 -2.64 -10.19 6.10
N ASP A 338 -2.31 -10.41 7.36
CA ASP A 338 -1.04 -9.94 7.97
C ASP A 338 -0.82 -8.40 7.80
N LEU A 339 -1.91 -7.61 7.67
CA LEU A 339 -1.85 -6.15 7.59
C LEU A 339 -1.69 -5.50 8.96
N ILE A 340 -2.24 -6.14 9.98
CA ILE A 340 -2.06 -5.76 11.39
C ILE A 340 -1.81 -7.02 12.22
N ASP A 341 -1.16 -6.82 13.35
CA ASP A 341 -1.20 -7.77 14.46
C ASP A 341 -1.73 -7.07 15.72
N ALA A 342 -2.32 -7.84 16.63
CA ALA A 342 -2.84 -7.31 17.88
C ALA A 342 -2.41 -8.25 19.02
N ASP A 343 -1.57 -7.72 19.90
CA ASP A 343 -1.11 -8.40 21.10
C ASP A 343 -1.44 -7.54 22.34
N THR A 344 -1.91 -8.18 23.40
CA THR A 344 -2.22 -7.51 24.70
C THR A 344 -3.09 -6.25 24.57
N GLY A 345 -3.93 -6.17 23.54
CA GLY A 345 -4.81 -5.01 23.25
C GLY A 345 -4.11 -3.85 22.54
N LEU A 346 -2.85 -4.00 22.17
CA LEU A 346 -2.12 -3.10 21.28
C LEU A 346 -2.15 -3.61 19.86
N TRP A 347 -2.38 -2.72 18.93
CA TRP A 347 -2.37 -2.96 17.49
C TRP A 347 -1.06 -2.51 16.89
N HIS A 348 -0.49 -3.32 16.00
CA HIS A 348 0.77 -3.08 15.31
C HIS A 348 0.55 -3.15 13.80
N ALA A 349 1.32 -2.39 13.03
CA ALA A 349 1.36 -2.60 11.57
C ALA A 349 1.95 -3.98 11.27
N GLY A 350 1.26 -4.74 10.42
CA GLY A 350 1.72 -6.05 9.98
C GLY A 350 2.68 -5.97 8.78
N PRO A 351 3.38 -7.07 8.49
CA PRO A 351 4.41 -7.09 7.44
C PRO A 351 3.86 -6.95 6.02
N SER A 352 2.56 -7.21 5.81
CA SER A 352 1.95 -7.19 4.48
C SER A 352 1.27 -5.86 4.12
N ALA A 353 1.29 -4.87 5.02
CA ALA A 353 0.57 -3.62 4.82
C ALA A 353 0.94 -2.94 3.48
N ARG A 354 2.24 -2.81 3.19
CA ARG A 354 2.71 -2.17 1.96
C ARG A 354 2.45 -2.99 0.69
N ALA A 355 2.49 -4.31 0.78
CA ALA A 355 2.24 -5.17 -0.37
C ALA A 355 0.81 -5.07 -0.90
N LEU A 356 -0.16 -4.86 -0.02
CA LEU A 356 -1.57 -4.79 -0.37
C LEU A 356 -2.08 -3.36 -0.52
N LEU A 357 -1.53 -2.42 0.25
CA LEU A 357 -1.92 -1.00 0.26
C LEU A 357 -0.64 -0.14 0.31
N PRO A 358 0.13 -0.08 -0.78
CA PRO A 358 1.45 0.58 -0.80
C PRO A 358 1.37 2.05 -0.35
N ASN A 359 0.30 2.74 -0.69
CA ASN A 359 0.13 4.16 -0.38
C ASN A 359 -0.35 4.44 1.06
N ALA A 360 -0.89 3.42 1.75
CA ALA A 360 -1.41 3.61 3.12
C ALA A 360 -0.36 4.11 4.11
N THR A 361 0.88 3.66 3.97
CA THR A 361 1.99 4.08 4.84
C THR A 361 2.67 5.35 4.35
N ALA A 362 2.58 5.67 3.06
CA ALA A 362 3.08 6.92 2.49
C ALA A 362 2.22 8.13 2.93
N LEU A 363 0.89 7.98 2.99
CA LEU A 363 -0.03 8.98 3.56
C LEU A 363 0.31 9.39 5.00
N ALA A 364 1.08 8.57 5.70
CA ALA A 364 1.50 8.85 7.06
C ALA A 364 2.41 10.08 7.21
N HIS A 365 3.21 10.41 6.21
CA HIS A 365 4.07 11.59 6.23
C HIS A 365 3.25 12.88 6.14
N LEU A 366 2.16 12.89 5.36
CA LEU A 366 1.26 14.04 5.25
C LEU A 366 0.59 14.38 6.60
N TRP A 367 0.29 13.39 7.40
CA TRP A 367 -0.42 13.61 8.68
C TRP A 367 0.50 13.87 9.86
N SER A 368 1.77 13.56 9.77
CA SER A 368 2.74 13.95 10.81
C SER A 368 3.04 15.44 10.78
N ALA A 369 2.85 16.10 9.63
CA ALA A 369 3.05 17.54 9.44
C ALA A 369 1.80 18.39 9.75
N ALA A 370 0.61 17.81 9.84
CA ALA A 370 -0.59 18.55 10.18
C ALA A 370 -0.54 19.04 11.64
N PRO A 371 -0.69 20.34 11.92
CA PRO A 371 -0.73 20.82 13.30
C PRO A 371 -1.91 20.16 14.03
N VAL A 372 -1.62 19.58 15.18
CA VAL A 372 -2.68 19.14 16.11
C VAL A 372 -3.48 20.40 16.47
N PRO A 373 -4.79 20.49 16.18
CA PRO A 373 -5.56 21.65 16.60
C PRO A 373 -5.43 21.77 18.11
N ALA A 374 -4.95 22.94 18.56
CA ALA A 374 -4.88 23.25 19.96
C ALA A 374 -6.30 23.08 20.52
N HIS A 375 -6.45 22.22 21.52
CA HIS A 375 -7.70 22.08 22.24
C HIS A 375 -8.10 23.46 22.74
N ALA A 376 -9.21 24.00 22.20
CA ALA A 376 -9.89 25.10 22.82
C ALA A 376 -10.33 24.64 24.21
N HIS A 377 -9.83 25.35 25.23
CA HIS A 377 -10.23 25.19 26.63
C HIS A 377 -11.69 25.59 26.81
#